data_bef485f1c46ca4de439a96e541988926
#
_entry.id   bef485f1c46ca4de439a96e541988926
#
_cell.length_a   1.000
_cell.length_b   1.000
_cell.length_c   1.000
_cell.angle_alpha   90.00
_cell.angle_beta   90.00
_cell.angle_gamma   90.00
#
_symmetry.space_group_name_H-M   'P 1'
#
loop_
_entity.id
_entity.type
_entity.pdbx_description
1 polymer ?
#
loop_
_entity_poly.entity_id
_entity_poly.type
_entity_poly.pdbx_seq_one_letter_code
_entity_poly.pdbx_strand_id
1 'polypeptide(L)'
;MKKEEGGAEMRLMMKRGKQKFIMKDYGRKSEFASFLPGIAGTLGIPIWCYYVNRGQCVVSFGVDNKDHAIMEFYPAHTAYQNVKRTGFRTFLRKNGSYMECFSKESAEQEMEIGRNSLSIQEKMEEEKLSVKVDYFILPGEKVGALVRKVTVTNEDDKEIALEILDGMPALIPYGVDSDSIKNMTQTSKAWMLPRRFRQLRAAIFPSQSWRMALC
;
A
#
# COMPACT_ATOMS: atom_id res chain seq x y z
N MET A 1 30.39 -4.31 -28.78
CA MET A 1 29.13 -3.74 -28.24
C MET A 1 28.76 -4.58 -27.03
N LYS A 2 29.20 -4.16 -25.85
CA LYS A 2 28.85 -4.85 -24.60
C LYS A 2 27.43 -4.37 -24.19
N LYS A 3 26.45 -5.28 -24.16
CA LYS A 3 25.18 -5.05 -23.47
C LYS A 3 25.49 -4.96 -21.98
N GLU A 4 25.34 -3.78 -21.41
CA GLU A 4 25.20 -3.64 -19.98
C GLU A 4 23.86 -4.25 -19.57
N GLU A 5 23.90 -5.45 -19.01
CA GLU A 5 22.79 -6.03 -18.29
C GLU A 5 22.58 -5.19 -17.03
N GLY A 6 21.56 -4.35 -17.05
CA GLY A 6 21.12 -3.59 -15.88
C GLY A 6 20.55 -4.52 -14.81
N GLY A 7 21.44 -5.26 -14.15
CA GLY A 7 21.09 -6.05 -12.97
C GLY A 7 20.49 -5.13 -11.92
N ALA A 8 19.36 -5.51 -11.35
CA ALA A 8 18.71 -4.81 -10.27
C ALA A 8 19.68 -4.74 -9.09
N GLU A 9 20.30 -3.58 -8.85
CA GLU A 9 21.17 -3.38 -7.70
C GLU A 9 20.32 -3.29 -6.44
N MET A 10 19.92 -4.46 -5.93
CA MET A 10 19.34 -4.61 -4.62
C MET A 10 20.48 -4.59 -3.62
N ARG A 11 20.61 -3.54 -2.84
CA ARG A 11 21.72 -3.36 -1.92
C ARG A 11 21.26 -3.62 -0.49
N LEU A 12 21.93 -4.59 0.17
CA LEU A 12 21.77 -4.78 1.61
C LEU A 12 22.53 -3.66 2.34
N MET A 13 21.84 -2.88 3.13
CA MET A 13 22.41 -1.79 3.90
C MET A 13 22.02 -1.88 5.38
N MET A 14 22.91 -1.37 6.23
CA MET A 14 22.60 -1.14 7.65
C MET A 14 22.04 0.28 7.81
N LYS A 15 20.76 0.41 8.11
CA LYS A 15 20.12 1.70 8.37
C LYS A 15 19.63 1.72 9.82
N ARG A 16 20.12 2.66 10.63
CA ARG A 16 19.81 2.77 12.07
C ARG A 16 19.99 1.45 12.85
N GLY A 17 21.09 0.72 12.57
CA GLY A 17 21.41 -0.53 13.25
C GLY A 17 20.56 -1.74 12.83
N LYS A 18 19.68 -1.60 11.80
CA LYS A 18 18.86 -2.69 11.25
C LYS A 18 19.25 -2.99 9.81
N GLN A 19 19.34 -4.28 9.49
CA GLN A 19 19.55 -4.71 8.11
C GLN A 19 18.29 -4.44 7.30
N LYS A 20 18.44 -3.75 6.17
CA LYS A 20 17.38 -3.46 5.20
C LYS A 20 17.87 -3.68 3.78
N PHE A 21 17.03 -4.20 2.93
CA PHE A 21 17.23 -4.18 1.48
C PHE A 21 16.70 -2.87 0.93
N ILE A 22 17.53 -2.19 0.16
CA ILE A 22 17.19 -0.93 -0.50
C ILE A 22 17.20 -1.15 -2.01
N MET A 23 16.09 -0.76 -2.64
CA MET A 23 15.91 -0.82 -4.09
C MET A 23 15.56 0.59 -4.57
N LYS A 24 16.49 1.23 -5.28
CA LYS A 24 16.24 2.50 -5.95
C LYS A 24 15.50 2.27 -7.24
N ASP A 25 14.64 3.21 -7.61
CA ASP A 25 13.82 3.18 -8.82
C ASP A 25 13.08 1.84 -8.97
N TYR A 26 12.48 1.39 -7.86
CA TYR A 26 11.92 0.03 -7.77
C TYR A 26 10.87 -0.25 -8.84
N GLY A 27 10.13 0.76 -9.28
CA GLY A 27 9.12 0.65 -10.32
C GLY A 27 9.68 0.27 -11.72
N ARG A 28 10.98 0.52 -11.95
CA ARG A 28 11.68 0.20 -13.21
C ARG A 28 12.45 -1.12 -13.16
N LYS A 29 12.59 -1.70 -11.98
CA LYS A 29 13.34 -2.95 -11.81
C LYS A 29 12.52 -4.15 -12.28
N SER A 30 13.21 -5.28 -12.47
CA SER A 30 12.56 -6.57 -12.74
C SER A 30 11.46 -6.85 -11.74
N GLU A 31 10.43 -7.55 -12.17
CA GLU A 31 9.29 -7.88 -11.34
C GLU A 31 9.72 -8.61 -10.07
N PHE A 32 9.27 -8.11 -8.94
CA PHE A 32 9.56 -8.66 -7.63
C PHE A 32 8.29 -8.64 -6.79
N ALA A 33 7.95 -9.78 -6.21
CA ALA A 33 6.83 -9.94 -5.30
C ALA A 33 7.26 -10.69 -4.05
N SER A 34 6.72 -10.30 -2.89
CA SER A 34 7.03 -10.96 -1.62
C SER A 34 5.93 -10.70 -0.58
N PHE A 35 6.11 -11.29 0.59
CA PHE A 35 5.24 -11.12 1.73
C PHE A 35 5.93 -10.36 2.85
N LEU A 36 5.17 -9.50 3.51
CA LEU A 36 5.53 -8.90 4.79
C LEU A 36 4.75 -9.65 5.87
N PRO A 37 5.39 -10.58 6.60
CA PRO A 37 4.75 -11.28 7.70
C PRO A 37 4.87 -10.52 9.01
N GLY A 38 3.94 -10.75 9.92
CA GLY A 38 4.03 -10.23 11.27
C GLY A 38 2.99 -10.83 12.21
N ILE A 39 3.25 -10.68 13.48
CA ILE A 39 2.33 -11.09 14.54
C ILE A 39 1.72 -9.84 15.14
N ALA A 40 0.40 -9.74 15.02
CA ALA A 40 -0.38 -8.60 15.47
C ALA A 40 -1.09 -8.88 16.77
N GLY A 41 -1.36 -7.82 17.50
CA GLY A 41 -2.17 -7.86 18.70
C GLY A 41 -1.52 -8.56 19.89
N THR A 42 -2.20 -8.53 21.02
CA THR A 42 -1.79 -9.22 22.27
C THR A 42 -2.03 -10.73 22.22
N LEU A 43 -2.92 -11.17 21.34
CA LEU A 43 -3.27 -12.59 21.18
C LEU A 43 -2.42 -13.31 20.12
N GLY A 44 -1.47 -12.61 19.50
CA GLY A 44 -0.56 -13.22 18.54
C GLY A 44 -1.23 -13.58 17.22
N ILE A 45 -2.04 -12.69 16.64
CA ILE A 45 -2.72 -12.90 15.36
C ILE A 45 -1.71 -12.81 14.22
N PRO A 46 -1.48 -13.86 13.44
CA PRO A 46 -0.59 -13.80 12.29
C PRO A 46 -1.26 -13.02 11.16
N ILE A 47 -0.64 -11.93 10.72
CA ILE A 47 -1.06 -11.13 9.58
C ILE A 47 0.01 -11.20 8.50
N TRP A 48 -0.42 -11.38 7.27
CA TRP A 48 0.43 -11.28 6.10
C TRP A 48 -0.01 -10.14 5.21
N CYS A 49 0.94 -9.56 4.50
CA CYS A 49 0.72 -8.53 3.50
C CYS A 49 1.53 -8.88 2.26
N TYR A 50 0.86 -9.09 1.14
CA TYR A 50 1.48 -9.38 -0.14
C TYR A 50 1.73 -8.09 -0.89
N TYR A 51 2.94 -7.93 -1.39
CA TYR A 51 3.36 -6.72 -2.07
C TYR A 51 4.20 -7.01 -3.32
N VAL A 52 4.18 -6.06 -4.25
CA VAL A 52 4.95 -6.07 -5.50
C VAL A 52 5.73 -4.77 -5.62
N ASN A 53 6.77 -4.74 -6.47
CA ASN A 53 7.56 -3.54 -6.70
C ASN A 53 6.93 -2.62 -7.76
N ARG A 54 5.66 -2.27 -7.61
CA ARG A 54 4.95 -1.31 -8.47
C ARG A 54 4.01 -0.45 -7.63
N GLY A 55 3.80 0.79 -8.07
CA GLY A 55 2.88 1.72 -7.42
C GLY A 55 3.18 1.85 -5.93
N GLN A 56 2.16 1.75 -5.09
CA GLN A 56 2.32 1.77 -3.63
C GLN A 56 2.41 0.36 -3.03
N CYS A 57 2.84 -0.61 -3.79
CA CYS A 57 3.30 -1.94 -3.45
C CYS A 57 2.24 -2.93 -2.98
N VAL A 58 1.45 -2.62 -1.97
CA VAL A 58 0.53 -3.58 -1.33
C VAL A 58 -0.65 -3.89 -2.25
N VAL A 59 -0.88 -5.19 -2.47
CA VAL A 59 -1.89 -5.72 -3.40
C VAL A 59 -2.87 -6.67 -2.75
N SER A 60 -2.52 -7.26 -1.60
CA SER A 60 -3.39 -8.13 -0.83
C SER A 60 -2.90 -8.23 0.61
N PHE A 61 -3.78 -8.55 1.53
CA PHE A 61 -3.45 -8.81 2.93
C PHE A 61 -4.53 -9.66 3.60
N GLY A 62 -4.16 -10.36 4.64
CA GLY A 62 -5.05 -11.26 5.35
C GLY A 62 -4.47 -11.81 6.63
N VAL A 63 -5.15 -12.80 7.19
CA VAL A 63 -4.84 -13.45 8.47
C VAL A 63 -4.55 -14.92 8.20
N ASP A 64 -3.61 -15.52 8.91
CA ASP A 64 -3.19 -16.92 8.87
C ASP A 64 -2.69 -17.37 7.48
N ASN A 65 -3.59 -17.54 6.52
CA ASN A 65 -3.32 -18.10 5.20
C ASN A 65 -4.12 -17.39 4.09
N LYS A 66 -3.93 -17.81 2.86
CA LYS A 66 -4.58 -17.22 1.68
C LYS A 66 -6.11 -17.29 1.71
N ASP A 67 -6.69 -18.28 2.39
CA ASP A 67 -8.14 -18.49 2.47
C ASP A 67 -8.81 -17.58 3.54
N HIS A 68 -7.99 -16.88 4.31
CA HIS A 68 -8.43 -15.84 5.24
C HIS A 68 -7.95 -14.45 4.78
N ALA A 69 -7.93 -14.20 3.48
CA ALA A 69 -7.61 -12.90 2.93
C ALA A 69 -8.71 -11.88 3.25
N ILE A 70 -8.33 -10.70 3.70
CA ILE A 70 -9.23 -9.55 3.85
C ILE A 70 -9.44 -8.91 2.47
N MET A 71 -8.37 -8.79 1.71
CA MET A 71 -8.38 -8.39 0.31
C MET A 71 -7.94 -9.57 -0.54
N GLU A 72 -8.71 -9.89 -1.61
CA GLU A 72 -8.50 -11.04 -2.47
C GLU A 72 -7.03 -11.16 -2.93
N PHE A 73 -6.54 -12.38 -2.89
CA PHE A 73 -5.18 -12.73 -3.26
C PHE A 73 -5.11 -13.16 -4.73
N TYR A 74 -4.48 -12.33 -5.55
CA TYR A 74 -4.24 -12.63 -6.96
C TYR A 74 -2.81 -13.11 -7.21
N PRO A 75 -2.62 -13.96 -8.23
CA PRO A 75 -1.27 -14.32 -8.69
C PRO A 75 -0.44 -13.09 -9.07
N ALA A 76 0.89 -13.21 -8.99
CA ALA A 76 1.82 -12.09 -9.16
C ALA A 76 1.56 -11.27 -10.44
N HIS A 77 1.38 -11.93 -11.59
CA HIS A 77 1.14 -11.24 -12.86
C HIS A 77 -0.13 -10.37 -12.86
N THR A 78 -1.21 -10.84 -12.24
CA THR A 78 -2.44 -10.06 -12.07
C THR A 78 -2.23 -8.94 -11.06
N ALA A 79 -1.52 -9.21 -9.97
CA ALA A 79 -1.18 -8.22 -8.95
C ALA A 79 -0.37 -7.04 -9.53
N TYR A 80 0.64 -7.31 -10.38
CA TYR A 80 1.40 -6.27 -11.08
C TYR A 80 0.53 -5.37 -11.96
N GLN A 81 -0.42 -5.97 -12.68
CA GLN A 81 -1.32 -5.21 -13.55
C GLN A 81 -2.30 -4.33 -12.78
N ASN A 82 -2.75 -4.80 -11.62
CA ASN A 82 -3.82 -4.18 -10.87
C ASN A 82 -3.36 -3.23 -9.77
N VAL A 83 -2.12 -3.33 -9.27
CA VAL A 83 -1.64 -2.56 -8.11
C VAL A 83 -1.84 -1.04 -8.26
N LYS A 84 -1.66 -0.51 -9.46
CA LYS A 84 -1.86 0.92 -9.73
C LYS A 84 -3.34 1.32 -9.81
N ARG A 85 -4.26 0.36 -9.95
CA ARG A 85 -5.71 0.61 -10.09
C ARG A 85 -6.46 0.33 -8.80
N THR A 86 -6.21 -0.83 -8.18
CA THR A 86 -6.94 -1.32 -7.01
C THR A 86 -6.15 -1.23 -5.71
N GLY A 87 -4.82 -1.05 -5.80
CA GLY A 87 -3.96 -0.85 -4.64
C GLY A 87 -4.15 0.52 -3.97
N PHE A 88 -3.36 0.78 -2.96
CA PHE A 88 -3.35 2.08 -2.30
C PHE A 88 -2.92 3.20 -3.25
N ARG A 89 -3.57 4.34 -3.14
CA ARG A 89 -3.28 5.55 -3.93
C ARG A 89 -3.31 6.78 -3.04
N THR A 90 -2.41 7.70 -3.29
CA THR A 90 -2.31 8.98 -2.59
C THR A 90 -2.34 10.11 -3.61
N PHE A 91 -3.27 11.01 -3.46
CA PHE A 91 -3.40 12.19 -4.29
C PHE A 91 -3.16 13.43 -3.42
N LEU A 92 -2.39 14.35 -3.95
CA LEU A 92 -2.15 15.66 -3.36
C LEU A 92 -2.72 16.74 -4.25
N ARG A 93 -3.24 17.81 -3.63
CA ARG A 93 -3.60 19.04 -4.32
C ARG A 93 -2.84 20.20 -3.70
N LYS A 94 -2.03 20.88 -4.51
CA LYS A 94 -1.24 22.05 -4.15
C LYS A 94 -1.55 23.18 -5.12
N ASN A 95 -1.95 24.35 -4.64
CA ASN A 95 -2.24 25.52 -5.47
C ASN A 95 -3.20 25.25 -6.65
N GLY A 96 -4.19 24.38 -6.47
CA GLY A 96 -5.15 24.00 -7.49
C GLY A 96 -4.71 22.90 -8.45
N SER A 97 -3.43 22.51 -8.45
CA SER A 97 -2.89 21.41 -9.25
C SER A 97 -2.99 20.08 -8.51
N TYR A 98 -3.40 19.03 -9.22
CA TYR A 98 -3.51 17.67 -8.70
C TYR A 98 -2.32 16.83 -9.11
N MET A 99 -1.83 16.01 -8.20
CA MET A 99 -0.76 15.06 -8.45
C MET A 99 -1.07 13.73 -7.76
N GLU A 100 -0.70 12.63 -8.40
CA GLU A 100 -0.78 11.29 -7.82
C GLU A 100 0.63 10.82 -7.47
N CYS A 101 0.85 10.49 -6.19
CA CYS A 101 2.12 9.98 -5.72
C CYS A 101 2.37 8.56 -6.23
N PHE A 102 3.62 8.23 -6.51
CA PHE A 102 4.07 6.91 -6.98
C PHE A 102 3.47 6.47 -8.33
N SER A 103 2.90 7.39 -9.11
CA SER A 103 2.31 7.10 -10.41
C SER A 103 3.34 7.11 -11.55
N LYS A 104 4.36 7.97 -11.45
CA LYS A 104 5.39 8.17 -12.47
C LYS A 104 6.61 7.29 -12.19
N GLU A 105 6.93 6.37 -13.10
CA GLU A 105 8.13 5.55 -12.99
C GLU A 105 9.43 6.34 -13.21
N SER A 106 9.32 7.57 -13.73
CA SER A 106 10.45 8.50 -13.92
C SER A 106 10.83 9.27 -12.65
N ALA A 107 9.99 9.28 -11.62
CA ALA A 107 10.28 9.94 -10.37
C ALA A 107 11.38 9.20 -9.58
N GLU A 108 12.12 9.93 -8.74
CA GLU A 108 13.08 9.31 -7.81
C GLU A 108 12.31 8.55 -6.72
N GLN A 109 12.35 7.23 -6.82
CA GLN A 109 11.64 6.34 -5.92
C GLN A 109 12.59 5.36 -5.25
N GLU A 110 12.37 5.11 -3.97
CA GLU A 110 13.14 4.15 -3.18
C GLU A 110 12.19 3.22 -2.41
N MET A 111 12.51 1.93 -2.41
CA MET A 111 11.85 0.90 -1.60
C MET A 111 12.83 0.36 -0.58
N GLU A 112 12.44 0.36 0.70
CA GLU A 112 13.18 -0.24 1.79
C GLU A 112 12.41 -1.46 2.33
N ILE A 113 13.03 -2.63 2.30
CA ILE A 113 12.45 -3.88 2.80
C ILE A 113 13.19 -4.29 4.08
N GLY A 114 12.49 -4.27 5.19
CA GLY A 114 12.95 -4.76 6.48
C GLY A 114 12.39 -6.15 6.80
N ARG A 115 12.73 -6.69 7.96
CA ARG A 115 12.19 -7.99 8.41
C ARG A 115 10.68 -7.98 8.62
N ASN A 116 10.16 -6.86 9.15
CA ASN A 116 8.75 -6.68 9.53
C ASN A 116 8.21 -5.31 9.11
N SER A 117 8.84 -4.68 8.14
CA SER A 117 8.41 -3.38 7.63
C SER A 117 8.77 -3.23 6.15
N LEU A 118 7.91 -2.60 5.42
CA LEU A 118 8.11 -2.17 4.05
C LEU A 118 7.91 -0.65 4.01
N SER A 119 8.85 0.07 3.43
CA SER A 119 8.74 1.52 3.25
C SER A 119 8.99 1.86 1.80
N ILE A 120 8.23 2.81 1.27
CA ILE A 120 8.49 3.41 -0.03
C ILE A 120 8.56 4.92 0.13
N GLN A 121 9.40 5.54 -0.67
CA GLN A 121 9.55 6.98 -0.70
C GLN A 121 9.63 7.48 -2.13
N GLU A 122 9.00 8.61 -2.39
CA GLU A 122 9.09 9.34 -3.65
C GLU A 122 9.45 10.80 -3.35
N LYS A 123 10.38 11.35 -4.12
CA LYS A 123 10.70 12.76 -4.13
C LYS A 123 10.09 13.41 -5.36
N MET A 124 9.41 14.51 -5.16
CA MET A 124 8.81 15.36 -6.18
C MET A 124 9.54 16.70 -6.17
N GLU A 125 10.65 16.77 -6.91
CA GLU A 125 11.57 17.92 -6.87
C GLU A 125 10.91 19.22 -7.34
N GLU A 126 10.10 19.16 -8.40
CA GLU A 126 9.39 20.32 -8.95
C GLU A 126 8.42 20.93 -7.93
N GLU A 127 7.76 20.10 -7.15
CA GLU A 127 6.81 20.49 -6.12
C GLU A 127 7.47 20.75 -4.78
N LYS A 128 8.74 20.41 -4.62
CA LYS A 128 9.50 20.45 -3.35
C LYS A 128 8.77 19.68 -2.23
N LEU A 129 8.30 18.49 -2.57
CA LEU A 129 7.61 17.60 -1.66
C LEU A 129 8.29 16.23 -1.65
N SER A 130 8.26 15.57 -0.52
CA SER A 130 8.53 14.13 -0.46
C SER A 130 7.39 13.39 0.23
N VAL A 131 7.10 12.20 -0.27
CA VAL A 131 6.06 11.33 0.28
C VAL A 131 6.69 10.02 0.66
N LYS A 132 6.48 9.62 1.90
CA LYS A 132 6.92 8.33 2.43
C LYS A 132 5.72 7.53 2.91
N VAL A 133 5.67 6.25 2.55
CA VAL A 133 4.67 5.30 3.01
C VAL A 133 5.36 4.17 3.74
N ASP A 134 4.99 3.94 4.99
CA ASP A 134 5.48 2.85 5.81
C ASP A 134 4.37 1.83 6.05
N TYR A 135 4.64 0.55 5.80
CA TYR A 135 3.76 -0.58 6.11
C TYR A 135 4.39 -1.44 7.20
N PHE A 136 3.61 -1.78 8.20
CA PHE A 136 4.02 -2.68 9.28
C PHE A 136 2.83 -3.31 9.97
N ILE A 137 3.06 -4.46 10.61
CA ILE A 137 2.05 -5.13 11.44
C ILE A 137 2.12 -4.54 12.85
N LEU A 138 0.99 -4.16 13.41
CA LEU A 138 0.89 -3.51 14.72
C LEU A 138 1.05 -4.54 15.84
N PRO A 139 2.15 -4.52 16.61
CA PRO A 139 2.36 -5.44 17.71
C PRO A 139 1.75 -4.91 19.00
N GLY A 140 1.39 -5.82 19.92
CA GLY A 140 1.11 -5.50 21.33
C GLY A 140 -0.19 -4.74 21.61
N GLU A 141 -0.99 -4.44 20.62
CA GLU A 141 -2.28 -3.76 20.76
C GLU A 141 -3.43 -4.78 20.97
N LYS A 142 -4.61 -4.31 21.39
CA LYS A 142 -5.78 -5.19 21.57
C LYS A 142 -6.38 -5.71 20.26
N VAL A 143 -5.96 -5.17 19.13
CA VAL A 143 -6.45 -5.51 17.80
C VAL A 143 -5.29 -5.92 16.90
N GLY A 144 -5.54 -6.87 15.99
CA GLY A 144 -4.63 -7.18 14.90
C GLY A 144 -4.82 -6.17 13.77
N ALA A 145 -3.73 -5.52 13.33
CA ALA A 145 -3.81 -4.55 12.25
C ALA A 145 -2.56 -4.55 11.37
N LEU A 146 -2.77 -4.42 10.06
CA LEU A 146 -1.77 -3.90 9.14
C LEU A 146 -1.88 -2.38 9.14
N VAL A 147 -0.80 -1.71 9.51
CA VAL A 147 -0.73 -0.25 9.52
C VAL A 147 -0.09 0.25 8.24
N ARG A 148 -0.70 1.24 7.63
CA ARG A 148 -0.14 2.05 6.57
C ARG A 148 -0.06 3.50 7.05
N LYS A 149 1.16 4.02 7.13
CA LYS A 149 1.43 5.40 7.54
C LYS A 149 1.96 6.19 6.35
N VAL A 150 1.26 7.24 5.96
CA VAL A 150 1.70 8.19 4.94
C VAL A 150 2.26 9.43 5.63
N THR A 151 3.45 9.82 5.21
CA THR A 151 4.10 11.04 5.67
C THR A 151 4.40 11.91 4.45
N VAL A 152 3.86 13.11 4.41
CA VAL A 152 4.16 14.11 3.41
C VAL A 152 5.04 15.17 4.06
N THR A 153 6.18 15.45 3.45
CA THR A 153 7.14 16.44 3.93
C THR A 153 7.22 17.57 2.93
N ASN A 154 7.10 18.80 3.44
CA ASN A 154 7.39 20.00 2.69
C ASN A 154 8.92 20.24 2.76
N GLU A 155 9.58 20.25 1.61
CA GLU A 155 11.02 20.50 1.48
C GLU A 155 11.31 21.97 1.07
N ASP A 156 10.26 22.80 0.96
CA ASP A 156 10.41 24.23 0.76
C ASP A 156 10.49 24.97 2.10
N ASP A 157 11.15 26.11 2.13
CA ASP A 157 11.22 27.03 3.30
C ASP A 157 9.89 27.76 3.55
N LYS A 158 8.94 27.71 2.60
CA LYS A 158 7.64 28.37 2.68
C LYS A 158 6.56 27.43 3.18
N GLU A 159 5.67 27.97 4.00
CA GLU A 159 4.44 27.28 4.38
C GLU A 159 3.55 27.03 3.15
N ILE A 160 2.99 25.84 3.05
CA ILE A 160 2.10 25.43 1.96
C ILE A 160 0.80 24.84 2.50
N ALA A 161 -0.29 25.06 1.76
CA ALA A 161 -1.56 24.39 2.00
C ALA A 161 -1.67 23.18 1.07
N LEU A 162 -1.96 22.02 1.64
CA LEU A 162 -2.16 20.76 0.90
C LEU A 162 -3.51 20.16 1.24
N GLU A 163 -4.21 19.69 0.21
CA GLU A 163 -5.31 18.75 0.36
C GLU A 163 -4.80 17.35 0.03
N ILE A 164 -5.16 16.37 0.86
CA ILE A 164 -4.70 14.99 0.72
C ILE A 164 -5.91 14.08 0.60
N LEU A 165 -5.95 13.25 -0.46
CA LEU A 165 -6.87 12.14 -0.60
C LEU A 165 -6.05 10.85 -0.64
N ASP A 166 -6.27 9.98 0.35
CA ASP A 166 -5.50 8.76 0.51
C ASP A 166 -6.40 7.55 0.79
N GLY A 167 -6.05 6.39 0.26
CA GLY A 167 -6.78 5.16 0.49
C GLY A 167 -6.74 4.19 -0.67
N MET A 168 -7.70 3.27 -0.67
CA MET A 168 -7.91 2.30 -1.74
C MET A 168 -9.18 2.65 -2.51
N PRO A 169 -9.14 2.66 -3.85
CA PRO A 169 -10.32 2.93 -4.66
C PRO A 169 -11.35 1.80 -4.59
N ALA A 170 -10.90 0.58 -4.38
CA ALA A 170 -11.75 -0.59 -4.23
C ALA A 170 -11.10 -1.62 -3.31
N LEU A 171 -11.91 -2.28 -2.50
CA LEU A 171 -11.54 -3.45 -1.73
C LEU A 171 -12.37 -4.63 -2.25
N ILE A 172 -11.71 -5.62 -2.83
CA ILE A 172 -12.35 -6.85 -3.30
C ILE A 172 -12.15 -7.91 -2.21
N PRO A 173 -13.21 -8.30 -1.50
CA PRO A 173 -13.10 -9.32 -0.45
C PRO A 173 -12.70 -10.68 -1.03
N TYR A 174 -12.14 -11.53 -0.19
CA TYR A 174 -11.83 -12.91 -0.53
C TYR A 174 -13.07 -13.66 -1.04
N GLY A 175 -12.87 -14.46 -2.09
CA GLY A 175 -13.91 -15.28 -2.69
C GLY A 175 -14.86 -14.54 -3.64
N VAL A 176 -14.66 -13.24 -3.85
CA VAL A 176 -15.42 -12.46 -4.83
C VAL A 176 -14.69 -12.47 -6.16
N ASP A 177 -15.12 -13.33 -7.07
CA ASP A 177 -14.57 -13.42 -8.40
C ASP A 177 -15.20 -12.40 -9.38
N SER A 178 -14.64 -12.32 -10.59
CA SER A 178 -15.10 -11.40 -11.62
C SER A 178 -16.53 -11.68 -12.07
N ASP A 179 -16.95 -12.95 -12.07
CA ASP A 179 -18.31 -13.34 -12.44
C ASP A 179 -19.31 -12.95 -11.36
N SER A 180 -18.96 -13.10 -10.09
CA SER A 180 -19.77 -12.62 -8.97
C SER A 180 -19.93 -11.11 -8.99
N ILE A 181 -18.86 -10.36 -9.27
CA ILE A 181 -18.95 -8.90 -9.41
C ILE A 181 -19.85 -8.50 -10.55
N LYS A 182 -19.74 -9.20 -11.70
CA LYS A 182 -20.50 -8.92 -12.91
C LYS A 182 -21.99 -9.23 -12.76
N ASN A 183 -22.31 -10.38 -12.19
CA ASN A 183 -23.68 -10.91 -12.13
C ASN A 183 -24.44 -10.48 -10.87
N MET A 184 -23.74 -10.17 -9.78
CA MET A 184 -24.32 -9.78 -8.49
C MET A 184 -24.09 -8.30 -8.18
N THR A 185 -24.04 -7.44 -9.17
CA THR A 185 -23.62 -6.03 -9.06
C THR A 185 -24.41 -5.26 -7.99
N GLN A 186 -25.71 -5.42 -7.91
CA GLN A 186 -26.53 -4.71 -6.92
C GLN A 186 -26.34 -5.27 -5.51
N THR A 187 -26.22 -6.59 -5.36
CA THR A 187 -25.97 -7.25 -4.08
C THR A 187 -24.57 -6.91 -3.57
N SER A 188 -23.56 -7.00 -4.42
CA SER A 188 -22.18 -6.63 -4.08
C SER A 188 -22.08 -5.16 -3.70
N LYS A 189 -22.76 -4.28 -4.42
CA LYS A 189 -22.84 -2.85 -4.09
C LYS A 189 -23.48 -2.62 -2.72
N ALA A 190 -24.55 -3.31 -2.40
CA ALA A 190 -25.22 -3.18 -1.11
C ALA A 190 -24.35 -3.68 0.06
N TRP A 191 -23.57 -4.73 -0.16
CA TRP A 191 -22.64 -5.26 0.84
C TRP A 191 -21.41 -4.39 1.06
N MET A 192 -20.93 -3.74 -0.02
CA MET A 192 -19.73 -2.93 0.00
C MET A 192 -20.00 -1.43 0.18
N LEU A 193 -21.26 -1.03 0.37
CA LEU A 193 -21.61 0.37 0.51
C LEU A 193 -21.01 0.93 1.82
N PRO A 194 -20.04 1.84 1.75
CA PRO A 194 -19.44 2.42 2.95
C PRO A 194 -20.48 3.29 3.68
N ARG A 195 -20.67 3.05 4.97
CA ARG A 195 -21.47 3.92 5.81
C ARG A 195 -20.57 4.97 6.45
N ARG A 196 -20.84 6.22 6.15
CA ARG A 196 -20.11 7.35 6.74
C ARG A 196 -20.71 7.69 8.10
N PHE A 197 -19.94 7.55 9.16
CA PHE A 197 -20.32 8.05 10.49
C PHE A 197 -19.82 9.47 10.65
N ARG A 198 -20.70 10.40 11.07
CA ARG A 198 -20.39 11.83 11.19
C ARG A 198 -19.24 12.13 12.16
N GLN A 199 -18.93 11.25 13.10
CA GLN A 199 -17.92 11.45 14.14
C GLN A 199 -16.65 10.62 13.97
N LEU A 200 -16.63 9.64 13.09
CA LEU A 200 -15.46 8.82 12.78
C LEU A 200 -15.23 8.88 11.27
N ARG A 201 -14.05 9.31 10.86
CA ARG A 201 -13.63 9.27 9.44
C ARG A 201 -13.33 7.84 8.99
N ALA A 202 -14.09 6.87 9.44
CA ALA A 202 -13.95 5.47 9.09
C ALA A 202 -15.10 4.99 8.21
N ALA A 203 -14.80 4.22 7.17
CA ALA A 203 -15.79 3.48 6.42
C ALA A 203 -16.01 2.13 7.08
N ILE A 204 -17.26 1.79 7.44
CA ILE A 204 -17.63 0.49 7.96
C ILE A 204 -18.43 -0.24 6.88
N PHE A 205 -17.99 -1.45 6.55
CA PHE A 205 -18.67 -2.33 5.61
C PHE A 205 -19.71 -3.16 6.39
N PRO A 206 -21.00 -3.16 6.01
CA PRO A 206 -22.06 -3.74 6.84
C PRO A 206 -22.12 -5.27 6.84
N SER A 207 -21.40 -5.95 5.98
CA SER A 207 -21.67 -7.37 5.70
C SER A 207 -20.80 -8.40 6.37
N GLN A 208 -19.82 -8.04 7.15
CA GLN A 208 -19.09 -8.97 8.03
C GLN A 208 -18.31 -8.15 9.07
N SER A 209 -18.06 -8.74 10.22
CA SER A 209 -17.46 -8.14 11.42
C SER A 209 -16.03 -7.54 11.27
N TRP A 210 -15.70 -7.04 10.10
CA TRP A 210 -14.39 -6.46 9.78
C TRP A 210 -14.43 -4.95 10.01
N ARG A 211 -13.84 -4.51 11.11
CA ARG A 211 -13.57 -3.09 11.34
C ARG A 211 -12.21 -2.78 10.78
N MET A 212 -12.15 -2.12 9.62
CA MET A 212 -10.92 -1.46 9.17
C MET A 212 -10.89 -0.05 9.75
N ALA A 213 -9.99 0.21 10.66
CA ALA A 213 -9.60 1.56 11.01
C ALA A 213 -8.52 1.98 9.99
N LEU A 214 -8.85 2.88 9.09
CA LEU A 214 -7.87 3.63 8.31
C LEU A 214 -7.46 4.83 9.20
N CYS A 215 -6.33 4.70 9.89
CA CYS A 215 -5.66 5.83 10.54
C CYS A 215 -4.65 6.46 9.59
#